data_417e5c56dcbf6051222b98a1b39d2b11
#
_entry.id   417e5c56dcbf6051222b98a1b39d2b11
#
_cell.length_a   1.000
_cell.length_b   1.000
_cell.length_c   1.000
_cell.angle_alpha   90.00
_cell.angle_beta   90.00
_cell.angle_gamma   90.00
#
_symmetry.space_group_name_H-M   'P 1'
#
loop_
_entity.id
_entity.type
_entity.pdbx_description
1 polymer ?
#
loop_
_entity_poly.entity_id
_entity_poly.type
_entity_poly.pdbx_seq_one_letter_code
_entity_poly.pdbx_strand_id
1 'polypeptide(L)'
;MNALWLNAINRCVNPDNETHSGEFQFNVGVIGATGYIGAPYRAEIRQAAGANIVALCARRRELLERAGEEDGAELLTGNWREVVQHPHVNFVIVATPDALHHEAVMACADAGKHLLCEKPVGVNAAEAYEMWTAYRDAGLMHYVPFWTRYCEPFVQTREVVESGVLGDIRGVVYRWHNPRPDDMPLTWRDDAGLSAAGSIADVGSHAYDTLRWLLGCEATRVQAHADTITPARADLGAINLTEALGQAGGQA
;
A
#
# COMPACT_ATOMS: atom_id res chain seq x y z
N MET A 1 -1.33 -14.12 7.64
CA MET A 1 -0.54 -12.98 8.16
C MET A 1 -1.40 -12.37 9.25
N ASN A 2 -0.94 -12.35 10.48
CA ASN A 2 -1.68 -11.70 11.56
C ASN A 2 -1.60 -10.19 11.32
N ALA A 3 -2.67 -9.44 11.66
CA ALA A 3 -2.76 -7.99 11.48
C ALA A 3 -1.67 -7.20 12.27
N LEU A 4 -0.42 -7.56 12.04
CA LEU A 4 0.75 -7.00 12.73
C LEU A 4 0.90 -5.50 12.47
N TRP A 5 0.41 -5.03 11.31
CA TRP A 5 0.36 -3.62 10.97
C TRP A 5 -0.63 -2.83 11.86
N LEU A 6 -1.78 -3.43 12.22
CA LEU A 6 -2.72 -2.83 13.19
C LEU A 6 -2.08 -2.67 14.57
N ASN A 7 -1.31 -3.69 15.00
CA ASN A 7 -0.57 -3.60 16.26
C ASN A 7 0.55 -2.55 16.20
N ALA A 8 1.19 -2.38 15.04
CA ALA A 8 2.19 -1.34 14.85
C ALA A 8 1.55 0.05 14.91
N ILE A 9 0.40 0.22 14.26
CA ILE A 9 -0.36 1.47 14.29
C ILE A 9 -0.88 1.74 15.71
N ASN A 10 -1.45 0.77 16.40
CA ASN A 10 -1.90 0.93 17.78
C ASN A 10 -0.79 1.42 18.72
N ARG A 11 0.43 0.95 18.55
CA ARG A 11 1.60 1.46 19.32
C ARG A 11 1.95 2.90 19.00
N CYS A 12 1.71 3.34 17.77
CA CYS A 12 1.95 4.74 17.38
C CYS A 12 0.86 5.69 17.90
N VAL A 13 -0.39 5.19 18.02
CA VAL A 13 -1.55 5.98 18.54
C VAL A 13 -1.49 6.17 20.04
N ASN A 14 -1.02 5.14 20.74
CA ASN A 14 -0.98 5.10 22.20
C ASN A 14 0.46 4.79 22.67
N PRO A 15 1.41 5.73 22.52
CA PRO A 15 2.78 5.51 22.97
C PRO A 15 2.87 5.26 24.49
N ASP A 16 1.86 5.74 25.26
CA ASP A 16 1.78 5.65 26.73
C ASP A 16 0.82 4.53 27.20
N ASN A 17 0.61 3.47 26.39
CA ASN A 17 -0.44 2.46 26.59
C ASN A 17 -0.30 1.57 27.84
N GLU A 18 0.42 2.02 28.87
CA GLU A 18 0.39 1.37 30.20
C GLU A 18 -0.77 1.87 31.10
N THR A 19 -1.55 2.90 30.72
CA THR A 19 -2.50 3.53 31.65
C THR A 19 -3.87 3.95 31.08
N HIS A 20 -4.20 3.79 29.80
CA HIS A 20 -5.50 4.22 29.27
C HIS A 20 -6.36 3.02 28.85
N SER A 21 -7.48 2.85 29.54
CA SER A 21 -8.51 1.81 29.37
C SER A 21 -9.45 2.03 28.18
N GLY A 22 -9.07 2.82 27.18
CA GLY A 22 -9.82 3.05 25.95
C GLY A 22 -9.02 2.56 24.74
N GLU A 23 -9.28 1.34 24.26
CA GLU A 23 -8.74 0.90 22.96
C GLU A 23 -9.27 1.81 21.86
N PHE A 24 -8.38 2.33 21.00
CA PHE A 24 -8.79 3.11 19.84
C PHE A 24 -9.54 2.18 18.87
N GLN A 25 -10.78 2.53 18.57
CA GLN A 25 -11.59 1.77 17.63
C GLN A 25 -11.32 2.25 16.20
N PHE A 26 -10.77 1.38 15.36
CA PHE A 26 -10.56 1.66 13.95
C PHE A 26 -11.85 1.40 13.16
N ASN A 27 -12.48 2.46 12.70
CA ASN A 27 -13.58 2.42 11.75
C ASN A 27 -13.03 2.66 10.34
N VAL A 28 -12.85 1.58 9.60
CA VAL A 28 -12.03 1.56 8.40
C VAL A 28 -12.85 1.77 7.14
N GLY A 29 -12.41 2.71 6.32
CA GLY A 29 -12.82 2.83 4.91
C GLY A 29 -11.74 2.25 4.00
N VAL A 30 -12.10 1.41 3.03
CA VAL A 30 -11.14 0.81 2.09
C VAL A 30 -11.39 1.29 0.67
N ILE A 31 -10.44 2.03 0.11
CA ILE A 31 -10.42 2.47 -1.28
C ILE A 31 -9.57 1.49 -2.10
N GLY A 32 -10.17 0.85 -3.11
CA GLY A 32 -9.58 -0.28 -3.82
C GLY A 32 -9.91 -1.64 -3.19
N ALA A 33 -11.04 -1.74 -2.51
CA ALA A 33 -11.47 -2.84 -1.64
C ALA A 33 -11.51 -4.23 -2.29
N THR A 34 -11.69 -4.32 -3.62
CA THR A 34 -11.74 -5.59 -4.36
C THR A 34 -10.48 -5.87 -5.18
N GLY A 35 -9.43 -5.05 -4.97
CA GLY A 35 -8.13 -5.21 -5.62
C GLY A 35 -7.29 -6.33 -5.00
N TYR A 36 -6.15 -6.63 -5.67
CA TYR A 36 -5.20 -7.66 -5.26
C TYR A 36 -4.76 -7.53 -3.81
N ILE A 37 -4.54 -6.30 -3.32
CA ILE A 37 -4.11 -6.06 -1.94
C ILE A 37 -5.26 -5.60 -1.03
N GLY A 38 -6.30 -4.96 -1.56
CA GLY A 38 -7.44 -4.51 -0.77
C GLY A 38 -8.26 -5.66 -0.16
N ALA A 39 -8.41 -6.78 -0.88
CA ALA A 39 -9.10 -7.96 -0.37
C ALA A 39 -8.36 -8.62 0.81
N PRO A 40 -7.03 -8.85 0.79
CA PRO A 40 -6.25 -9.24 1.96
C PRO A 40 -6.41 -8.31 3.17
N TYR A 41 -6.36 -6.99 2.98
CA TYR A 41 -6.57 -6.05 4.10
C TYR A 41 -7.93 -6.25 4.76
N ARG A 42 -8.99 -6.38 3.99
CA ARG A 42 -10.33 -6.66 4.51
C ARG A 42 -10.35 -7.94 5.34
N ALA A 43 -9.73 -9.00 4.83
CA ALA A 43 -9.65 -10.28 5.54
C ALA A 43 -8.89 -10.18 6.87
N GLU A 44 -7.84 -9.36 6.94
CA GLU A 44 -7.07 -9.11 8.15
C GLU A 44 -7.87 -8.26 9.16
N ILE A 45 -8.57 -7.22 8.70
CA ILE A 45 -9.40 -6.36 9.55
C ILE A 45 -10.51 -7.17 10.22
N ARG A 46 -11.17 -8.09 9.50
CA ARG A 46 -12.21 -8.96 10.09
C ARG A 46 -11.71 -9.82 11.25
N GLN A 47 -10.41 -10.09 11.32
CA GLN A 47 -9.78 -10.90 12.37
C GLN A 47 -9.19 -10.05 13.49
N ALA A 48 -9.13 -8.73 13.32
CA ALA A 48 -8.48 -7.83 14.26
C ALA A 48 -9.47 -7.32 15.31
N ALA A 49 -9.13 -7.46 16.59
CA ALA A 49 -9.88 -6.79 17.64
C ALA A 49 -9.72 -5.28 17.51
N GLY A 50 -10.78 -4.52 17.78
CA GLY A 50 -10.75 -3.06 17.74
C GLY A 50 -10.78 -2.44 16.34
N ALA A 51 -11.13 -3.22 15.29
CA ALA A 51 -11.28 -2.69 13.94
C ALA A 51 -12.58 -3.18 13.28
N ASN A 52 -13.28 -2.27 12.60
CA ASN A 52 -14.48 -2.55 11.81
C ASN A 52 -14.33 -1.98 10.41
N ILE A 53 -14.88 -2.66 9.42
CA ILE A 53 -15.00 -2.12 8.06
C ILE A 53 -16.34 -1.38 7.98
N VAL A 54 -16.27 -0.07 7.70
CA VAL A 54 -17.45 0.81 7.62
C VAL A 54 -17.81 1.12 6.17
N ALA A 55 -16.82 1.36 5.33
CA ALA A 55 -17.05 1.80 3.96
C ALA A 55 -16.10 1.11 2.98
N LEU A 56 -16.64 0.68 1.84
CA LEU A 56 -15.89 0.03 0.77
C LEU A 56 -16.06 0.78 -0.54
N CYS A 57 -14.94 1.07 -1.21
CA CYS A 57 -14.94 1.64 -2.54
C CYS A 57 -14.22 0.73 -3.54
N ALA A 58 -14.92 0.39 -4.63
CA ALA A 58 -14.32 -0.32 -5.76
C ALA A 58 -15.14 -0.09 -7.04
N ARG A 59 -14.48 -0.28 -8.21
CA ARG A 59 -15.13 -0.11 -9.53
C ARG A 59 -16.02 -1.30 -9.91
N ARG A 60 -15.63 -2.53 -9.54
CA ARG A 60 -16.36 -3.75 -9.92
C ARG A 60 -17.55 -3.97 -8.97
N ARG A 61 -18.74 -3.64 -9.43
CA ARG A 61 -19.97 -3.61 -8.61
C ARG A 61 -20.29 -4.96 -7.96
N GLU A 62 -20.28 -6.04 -8.72
CA GLU A 62 -20.60 -7.37 -8.20
C GLU A 62 -19.62 -7.84 -7.10
N LEU A 63 -18.32 -7.56 -7.28
CA LEU A 63 -17.33 -7.90 -6.26
C LEU A 63 -17.45 -7.01 -5.03
N LEU A 64 -17.85 -5.77 -5.22
CA LEU A 64 -18.07 -4.82 -4.13
C LEU A 64 -19.28 -5.23 -3.27
N GLU A 65 -20.35 -5.68 -3.89
CA GLU A 65 -21.54 -6.17 -3.20
C GLU A 65 -21.23 -7.41 -2.35
N ARG A 66 -20.52 -8.39 -2.92
CA ARG A 66 -20.05 -9.57 -2.16
C ARG A 66 -19.14 -9.16 -0.99
N ALA A 67 -18.23 -8.24 -1.25
CA ALA A 67 -17.35 -7.70 -0.22
C ALA A 67 -18.13 -7.04 0.92
N GLY A 68 -19.17 -6.29 0.58
CA GLY A 68 -20.05 -5.64 1.56
C GLY A 68 -20.84 -6.63 2.41
N GLU A 69 -21.34 -7.71 1.81
CA GLU A 69 -22.02 -8.79 2.54
C GLU A 69 -21.06 -9.50 3.51
N GLU A 70 -19.83 -9.77 3.07
CA GLU A 70 -18.80 -10.41 3.91
C GLU A 70 -18.37 -9.55 5.10
N ASP A 71 -18.30 -8.24 4.92
CA ASP A 71 -17.71 -7.31 5.88
C ASP A 71 -18.76 -6.59 6.74
N GLY A 72 -20.03 -6.60 6.32
CA GLY A 72 -21.11 -5.84 6.97
C GLY A 72 -20.93 -4.32 6.84
N ALA A 73 -20.34 -3.86 5.74
CA ALA A 73 -20.04 -2.44 5.53
C ALA A 73 -21.32 -1.60 5.36
N GLU A 74 -21.35 -0.41 5.99
CA GLU A 74 -22.47 0.54 5.92
C GLU A 74 -22.58 1.21 4.55
N LEU A 75 -21.44 1.45 3.89
CA LEU A 75 -21.36 2.13 2.59
C LEU A 75 -20.62 1.27 1.55
N LEU A 76 -21.27 1.08 0.40
CA LEU A 76 -20.69 0.48 -0.81
C LEU A 76 -20.75 1.48 -1.96
N THR A 77 -19.60 1.94 -2.45
CA THR A 77 -19.58 3.01 -3.46
C THR A 77 -18.49 2.83 -4.53
N GLY A 78 -18.73 3.41 -5.71
CA GLY A 78 -17.69 3.58 -6.75
C GLY A 78 -16.91 4.89 -6.62
N ASN A 79 -17.32 5.79 -5.72
CA ASN A 79 -16.72 7.11 -5.51
C ASN A 79 -15.95 7.15 -4.18
N TRP A 80 -14.63 7.13 -4.25
CA TRP A 80 -13.77 7.12 -3.08
C TRP A 80 -13.97 8.34 -2.15
N ARG A 81 -14.45 9.49 -2.68
CA ARG A 81 -14.72 10.68 -1.87
C ARG A 81 -15.82 10.44 -0.84
N GLU A 82 -16.78 9.59 -1.15
CA GLU A 82 -17.84 9.24 -0.19
C GLU A 82 -17.28 8.44 0.99
N VAL A 83 -16.26 7.60 0.77
CA VAL A 83 -15.54 6.92 1.86
C VAL A 83 -14.84 7.92 2.77
N VAL A 84 -14.12 8.89 2.18
CA VAL A 84 -13.39 9.92 2.93
C VAL A 84 -14.33 10.80 3.74
N GLN A 85 -15.49 11.15 3.17
CA GLN A 85 -16.48 12.02 3.82
C GLN A 85 -17.40 11.28 4.80
N HIS A 86 -17.34 9.96 4.86
CA HIS A 86 -18.21 9.18 5.73
C HIS A 86 -17.96 9.51 7.22
N PRO A 87 -19.02 9.87 7.98
CA PRO A 87 -18.84 10.40 9.34
C PRO A 87 -18.30 9.36 10.33
N HIS A 88 -18.59 8.09 10.12
CA HIS A 88 -18.12 7.02 11.00
C HIS A 88 -16.71 6.52 10.64
N VAL A 89 -16.18 6.81 9.46
CA VAL A 89 -14.82 6.43 9.07
C VAL A 89 -13.83 7.35 9.78
N ASN A 90 -12.85 6.78 10.49
CA ASN A 90 -11.74 7.50 11.11
C ASN A 90 -10.38 7.08 10.56
N PHE A 91 -10.32 5.94 9.86
CA PHE A 91 -9.11 5.39 9.26
C PHE A 91 -9.38 4.97 7.82
N VAL A 92 -8.53 5.37 6.88
CA VAL A 92 -8.69 5.01 5.46
C VAL A 92 -7.51 4.17 4.98
N ILE A 93 -7.80 3.10 4.26
CA ILE A 93 -6.82 2.32 3.51
C ILE A 93 -6.93 2.71 2.04
N VAL A 94 -5.83 3.21 1.46
CA VAL A 94 -5.72 3.50 0.04
C VAL A 94 -4.91 2.39 -0.62
N ALA A 95 -5.59 1.53 -1.39
CA ALA A 95 -5.07 0.34 -2.04
C ALA A 95 -5.36 0.35 -3.56
N THR A 96 -5.16 1.52 -4.17
CA THR A 96 -5.37 1.81 -5.59
C THR A 96 -4.07 1.71 -6.38
N PRO A 97 -4.08 1.85 -7.72
CA PRO A 97 -2.87 2.14 -8.50
C PRO A 97 -2.14 3.40 -8.05
N ASP A 98 -0.83 3.42 -8.22
CA ASP A 98 0.10 4.43 -7.69
C ASP A 98 -0.33 5.89 -7.99
N ALA A 99 -0.70 6.18 -9.23
CA ALA A 99 -1.09 7.53 -9.66
C ALA A 99 -2.41 8.04 -9.01
N LEU A 100 -3.16 7.16 -8.37
CA LEU A 100 -4.42 7.53 -7.70
C LEU A 100 -4.24 7.74 -6.19
N HIS A 101 -3.03 7.62 -5.67
CA HIS A 101 -2.77 7.78 -4.24
C HIS A 101 -2.87 9.24 -3.81
N HIS A 102 -2.18 10.15 -4.50
CA HIS A 102 -1.99 11.53 -4.07
C HIS A 102 -3.31 12.23 -3.76
N GLU A 103 -4.25 12.26 -4.71
CA GLU A 103 -5.52 12.97 -4.53
C GLU A 103 -6.34 12.40 -3.36
N ALA A 104 -6.39 11.05 -3.25
CA ALA A 104 -7.12 10.39 -2.19
C ALA A 104 -6.49 10.64 -0.81
N VAL A 105 -5.16 10.58 -0.72
CA VAL A 105 -4.41 10.80 0.50
C VAL A 105 -4.55 12.24 1.01
N MET A 106 -4.42 13.23 0.11
CA MET A 106 -4.60 14.64 0.48
C MET A 106 -6.02 14.91 0.99
N ALA A 107 -7.04 14.37 0.32
CA ALA A 107 -8.42 14.49 0.77
C ALA A 107 -8.65 13.81 2.14
N CYS A 108 -7.99 12.69 2.42
CA CYS A 108 -8.04 12.06 3.75
C CYS A 108 -7.42 12.94 4.84
N ALA A 109 -6.29 13.59 4.55
CA ALA A 109 -5.65 14.52 5.47
C ALA A 109 -6.56 15.72 5.78
N ASP A 110 -7.15 16.33 4.75
CA ASP A 110 -8.09 17.45 4.88
C ASP A 110 -9.34 17.08 5.70
N ALA A 111 -9.79 15.83 5.57
CA ALA A 111 -10.94 15.30 6.32
C ALA A 111 -10.57 14.78 7.72
N GLY A 112 -9.32 14.91 8.16
CA GLY A 112 -8.86 14.46 9.47
C GLY A 112 -8.86 12.94 9.66
N LYS A 113 -8.71 12.17 8.58
CA LYS A 113 -8.69 10.70 8.63
C LYS A 113 -7.26 10.18 8.78
N HIS A 114 -7.06 9.21 9.66
CA HIS A 114 -5.84 8.43 9.71
C HIS A 114 -5.69 7.56 8.46
N LEU A 115 -4.47 7.16 8.11
CA LEU A 115 -4.17 6.58 6.81
C LEU A 115 -3.27 5.35 6.89
N LEU A 116 -3.59 4.35 6.06
CA LEU A 116 -2.64 3.42 5.47
C LEU A 116 -2.67 3.62 3.96
N CYS A 117 -1.55 4.03 3.37
CA CYS A 117 -1.42 4.14 1.92
C CYS A 117 -0.45 3.08 1.41
N GLU A 118 -0.87 2.34 0.38
CA GLU A 118 0.00 1.36 -0.28
C GLU A 118 1.25 2.02 -0.88
N LYS A 119 2.26 1.20 -1.00
CA LYS A 119 3.52 1.56 -1.67
C LYS A 119 3.39 1.45 -3.21
N PRO A 120 4.12 2.24 -3.99
CA PRO A 120 4.84 3.43 -3.57
C PRO A 120 3.88 4.54 -3.16
N VAL A 121 4.29 5.39 -2.24
CA VAL A 121 3.40 6.43 -1.67
C VAL A 121 2.89 7.39 -2.74
N GLY A 122 3.75 7.81 -3.65
CA GLY A 122 3.43 8.67 -4.78
C GLY A 122 4.22 8.28 -6.02
N VAL A 123 3.88 8.85 -7.16
CA VAL A 123 4.57 8.58 -8.42
C VAL A 123 5.94 9.29 -8.52
N ASN A 124 6.23 10.18 -7.61
CA ASN A 124 7.52 10.87 -7.49
C ASN A 124 7.75 11.35 -6.04
N ALA A 125 8.98 11.81 -5.78
CA ALA A 125 9.40 12.26 -4.45
C ALA A 125 8.65 13.52 -3.98
N ALA A 126 8.24 14.40 -4.89
CA ALA A 126 7.53 15.63 -4.54
C ALA A 126 6.13 15.31 -4.00
N GLU A 127 5.37 14.45 -4.67
CA GLU A 127 4.07 13.98 -4.18
C GLU A 127 4.19 13.27 -2.82
N ALA A 128 5.16 12.35 -2.69
CA ALA A 128 5.38 11.62 -1.44
C ALA A 128 5.70 12.58 -0.28
N TYR A 129 6.51 13.63 -0.54
CA TYR A 129 6.86 14.63 0.45
C TYR A 129 5.67 15.53 0.83
N GLU A 130 4.86 15.93 -0.14
CA GLU A 130 3.63 16.70 0.09
C GLU A 130 2.65 15.93 0.97
N MET A 131 2.36 14.68 0.64
CA MET A 131 1.48 13.82 1.43
C MET A 131 2.01 13.61 2.85
N TRP A 132 3.31 13.32 3.01
CA TRP A 132 3.92 13.19 4.33
C TRP A 132 3.81 14.49 5.13
N THR A 133 4.06 15.65 4.50
CA THR A 133 3.98 16.95 5.16
C THR A 133 2.56 17.24 5.65
N ALA A 134 1.54 16.98 4.81
CA ALA A 134 0.14 17.17 5.18
C ALA A 134 -0.23 16.35 6.43
N TYR A 135 0.17 15.09 6.49
CA TYR A 135 -0.11 14.23 7.65
C TYR A 135 0.66 14.63 8.89
N ARG A 136 1.96 14.95 8.75
CA ARG A 136 2.79 15.44 9.85
C ARG A 136 2.22 16.71 10.48
N ASP A 137 1.86 17.69 9.65
CA ASP A 137 1.40 19.01 10.10
C ASP A 137 0.00 18.94 10.70
N ALA A 138 -0.84 18.01 10.24
CA ALA A 138 -2.15 17.72 10.81
C ALA A 138 -2.08 16.87 12.09
N GLY A 139 -0.92 16.33 12.46
CA GLY A 139 -0.78 15.41 13.61
C GLY A 139 -1.55 14.10 13.43
N LEU A 140 -1.80 13.70 12.18
CA LEU A 140 -2.52 12.48 11.83
C LEU A 140 -1.56 11.32 11.66
N MET A 141 -2.01 10.13 12.08
CA MET A 141 -1.30 8.91 11.78
C MET A 141 -1.29 8.61 10.29
N HIS A 142 -0.14 8.18 9.80
CA HIS A 142 0.01 7.67 8.46
C HIS A 142 0.98 6.51 8.44
N TYR A 143 0.70 5.51 7.62
CA TYR A 143 1.48 4.29 7.54
C TYR A 143 1.64 3.82 6.10
N VAL A 144 2.84 3.38 5.74
CA VAL A 144 3.15 2.73 4.46
C VAL A 144 3.57 1.29 4.71
N PRO A 145 2.82 0.30 4.22
CA PRO A 145 3.01 -1.10 4.62
C PRO A 145 4.13 -1.78 3.81
N PHE A 146 5.35 -1.70 4.30
CA PHE A 146 6.43 -2.54 3.79
C PHE A 146 6.43 -3.89 4.51
N TRP A 147 5.68 -4.84 3.97
CA TRP A 147 5.41 -6.14 4.56
C TRP A 147 6.67 -6.95 4.91
N THR A 148 7.79 -6.73 4.21
CA THR A 148 9.07 -7.38 4.47
C THR A 148 9.54 -7.17 5.92
N ARG A 149 9.23 -6.03 6.52
CA ARG A 149 9.57 -5.71 7.91
C ARG A 149 8.85 -6.59 8.95
N TYR A 150 7.82 -7.34 8.54
CA TYR A 150 7.03 -8.24 9.39
C TYR A 150 7.25 -9.71 9.04
N CYS A 151 8.04 -10.01 8.03
CA CYS A 151 8.38 -11.38 7.68
C CYS A 151 9.49 -11.90 8.58
N GLU A 152 9.23 -13.00 9.25
CA GLU A 152 10.15 -13.62 10.21
C GLU A 152 11.59 -13.74 9.70
N PRO A 153 11.89 -14.22 8.46
CA PRO A 153 13.26 -14.29 7.99
C PRO A 153 13.97 -12.93 7.94
N PHE A 154 13.26 -11.85 7.61
CA PHE A 154 13.85 -10.51 7.59
C PHE A 154 14.03 -9.94 9.00
N VAL A 155 13.11 -10.23 9.93
CA VAL A 155 13.23 -9.85 11.34
C VAL A 155 14.47 -10.51 11.95
N GLN A 156 14.62 -11.82 11.79
CA GLN A 156 15.80 -12.55 12.25
C GLN A 156 17.09 -12.06 11.61
N THR A 157 17.07 -11.75 10.29
CA THR A 157 18.23 -11.18 9.62
C THR A 157 18.63 -9.84 10.24
N ARG A 158 17.67 -9.00 10.57
CA ARG A 158 17.92 -7.73 11.24
C ARG A 158 18.54 -7.93 12.61
N GLU A 159 18.04 -8.84 13.42
CA GLU A 159 18.62 -9.19 14.73
C GLU A 159 20.08 -9.64 14.60
N VAL A 160 20.40 -10.45 13.59
CA VAL A 160 21.77 -10.88 13.31
C VAL A 160 22.66 -9.69 12.94
N VAL A 161 22.18 -8.77 12.10
CA VAL A 161 22.91 -7.55 11.73
C VAL A 161 23.14 -6.67 12.96
N GLU A 162 22.08 -6.41 13.74
CA GLU A 162 22.14 -5.55 14.94
C GLU A 162 23.00 -6.14 16.07
N SER A 163 23.12 -7.47 16.14
CA SER A 163 24.00 -8.14 17.13
C SER A 163 25.48 -7.86 16.92
N GLY A 164 25.87 -7.36 15.76
CA GLY A 164 27.28 -7.11 15.41
C GLY A 164 28.12 -8.36 15.14
N VAL A 165 27.54 -9.56 15.17
CA VAL A 165 28.28 -10.83 14.94
C VAL A 165 28.90 -10.91 13.55
N LEU A 166 28.35 -10.18 12.57
CA LEU A 166 28.87 -10.10 11.21
C LEU A 166 30.04 -9.09 11.05
N GLY A 167 30.33 -8.33 12.10
CA GLY A 167 31.31 -7.24 12.02
C GLY A 167 30.84 -6.12 11.09
N ASP A 168 31.81 -5.42 10.47
CA ASP A 168 31.52 -4.34 9.52
C ASP A 168 30.89 -4.87 8.24
N ILE A 169 29.67 -4.51 7.95
CA ILE A 169 29.01 -4.85 6.69
C ILE A 169 29.66 -4.07 5.53
N ARG A 170 30.28 -4.78 4.60
CA ARG A 170 31.01 -4.21 3.45
C ARG A 170 30.18 -4.18 2.17
N GLY A 171 29.13 -5.00 2.09
CA GLY A 171 28.27 -5.06 0.93
C GLY A 171 27.07 -5.97 1.16
N VAL A 172 26.00 -5.70 0.44
CA VAL A 172 24.78 -6.52 0.40
C VAL A 172 24.39 -6.73 -1.05
N VAL A 173 23.98 -7.95 -1.38
CA VAL A 173 23.38 -8.27 -2.68
C VAL A 173 21.94 -8.66 -2.43
N TYR A 174 21.01 -7.84 -2.92
CA TYR A 174 19.58 -8.12 -2.87
C TYR A 174 19.10 -8.46 -4.27
N ARG A 175 18.40 -9.59 -4.43
CA ARG A 175 17.87 -10.03 -5.71
C ARG A 175 16.39 -10.32 -5.57
N TRP A 176 15.59 -9.73 -6.46
CA TRP A 176 14.17 -10.00 -6.56
C TRP A 176 13.80 -10.27 -8.02
N HIS A 177 13.29 -11.42 -8.28
CA HIS A 177 12.90 -11.85 -9.61
C HIS A 177 11.42 -12.21 -9.62
N ASN A 178 10.64 -11.48 -10.38
CA ASN A 178 9.24 -11.84 -10.66
C ASN A 178 9.16 -12.45 -12.06
N PRO A 179 8.71 -13.71 -12.20
CA PRO A 179 8.45 -14.27 -13.52
C PRO A 179 7.31 -13.48 -14.18
N ARG A 180 7.49 -13.21 -15.46
CA ARG A 180 6.45 -12.59 -16.28
C ARG A 180 6.30 -13.40 -17.58
N PRO A 181 5.37 -14.37 -17.61
CA PRO A 181 5.04 -15.12 -18.83
C PRO A 181 4.61 -14.19 -19.96
N ASP A 182 4.93 -14.55 -21.20
CA ASP A 182 4.61 -13.75 -22.39
C ASP A 182 3.10 -13.57 -22.61
N ASP A 183 2.29 -14.50 -22.11
CA ASP A 183 0.83 -14.50 -22.16
C ASP A 183 0.15 -13.86 -20.95
N MET A 184 0.94 -13.30 -20.02
CA MET A 184 0.39 -12.64 -18.84
C MET A 184 -0.50 -11.46 -19.25
N PRO A 185 -1.75 -11.37 -18.75
CA PRO A 185 -2.61 -10.24 -19.02
C PRO A 185 -1.99 -8.91 -18.57
N LEU A 186 -2.25 -7.86 -19.34
CA LEU A 186 -1.85 -6.52 -18.96
C LEU A 186 -2.63 -6.06 -17.71
N THR A 187 -1.92 -5.34 -16.87
CA THR A 187 -2.48 -4.77 -15.63
C THR A 187 -2.21 -3.27 -15.60
N TRP A 188 -2.73 -2.58 -14.60
CA TRP A 188 -2.43 -1.16 -14.39
C TRP A 188 -0.92 -0.88 -14.21
N ARG A 189 -0.12 -1.89 -13.84
CA ARG A 189 1.35 -1.77 -13.73
C ARG A 189 2.04 -1.61 -15.08
N ASP A 190 1.34 -1.96 -16.15
CA ASP A 190 1.80 -1.82 -17.53
C ASP A 190 1.39 -0.49 -18.16
N ASP A 191 0.58 0.29 -17.45
CA ASP A 191 0.12 1.62 -17.86
C ASP A 191 1.00 2.70 -17.21
N ALA A 192 1.77 3.42 -18.03
CA ALA A 192 2.63 4.49 -17.58
C ALA A 192 1.87 5.69 -16.95
N GLY A 193 0.56 5.80 -17.20
CA GLY A 193 -0.30 6.79 -16.56
C GLY A 193 -0.79 6.39 -15.16
N LEU A 194 -0.68 5.11 -14.81
CA LEU A 194 -1.16 4.56 -13.52
C LEU A 194 -0.04 4.07 -12.62
N SER A 195 1.08 3.61 -13.20
CA SER A 195 2.24 3.09 -12.48
C SER A 195 3.34 4.16 -12.37
N ALA A 196 3.95 4.27 -11.21
CA ALA A 196 5.01 5.26 -10.96
C ALA A 196 6.27 5.01 -11.81
N ALA A 197 6.83 3.79 -11.78
CA ALA A 197 8.07 3.44 -12.49
C ALA A 197 8.20 1.92 -12.70
N GLY A 198 7.11 1.23 -13.06
CA GLY A 198 7.11 -0.20 -13.32
C GLY A 198 7.74 -1.03 -12.19
N SER A 199 8.65 -1.94 -12.52
CA SER A 199 9.29 -2.83 -11.54
C SER A 199 10.17 -2.10 -10.52
N ILE A 200 10.70 -0.92 -10.83
CA ILE A 200 11.47 -0.12 -9.88
C ILE A 200 10.56 0.39 -8.76
N ALA A 201 9.37 0.86 -9.10
CA ALA A 201 8.38 1.28 -8.10
C ALA A 201 7.75 0.08 -7.39
N ASP A 202 7.41 -0.99 -8.10
CA ASP A 202 6.69 -2.13 -7.53
C ASP A 202 7.58 -2.95 -6.57
N VAL A 203 8.72 -3.45 -7.02
CA VAL A 203 9.61 -4.30 -6.20
C VAL A 203 10.87 -3.59 -5.70
N GLY A 204 11.37 -2.61 -6.45
CA GLY A 204 12.54 -1.83 -6.05
C GLY A 204 12.31 -1.01 -4.79
N SER A 205 11.10 -0.49 -4.58
CA SER A 205 10.72 0.19 -3.34
C SER A 205 10.81 -0.72 -2.11
N HIS A 206 10.38 -1.99 -2.24
CA HIS A 206 10.56 -2.99 -1.18
C HIS A 206 12.04 -3.29 -0.92
N ALA A 207 12.83 -3.47 -1.98
CA ALA A 207 14.26 -3.75 -1.83
C ALA A 207 14.98 -2.60 -1.12
N TYR A 208 14.71 -1.35 -1.54
CA TYR A 208 15.28 -0.17 -0.94
C TYR A 208 14.90 -0.01 0.54
N ASP A 209 13.60 -0.16 0.85
CA ASP A 209 13.11 -0.10 2.22
C ASP A 209 13.72 -1.19 3.10
N THR A 210 13.75 -2.43 2.60
CA THR A 210 14.33 -3.56 3.33
C THR A 210 15.80 -3.34 3.66
N LEU A 211 16.60 -2.85 2.70
CA LEU A 211 18.03 -2.60 2.93
C LEU A 211 18.25 -1.49 3.96
N ARG A 212 17.51 -0.37 3.86
CA ARG A 212 17.57 0.71 4.86
C ARG A 212 17.22 0.21 6.26
N TRP A 213 16.16 -0.58 6.36
CA TRP A 213 15.68 -1.12 7.63
C TRP A 213 16.64 -2.16 8.22
N LEU A 214 17.20 -3.06 7.40
CA LEU A 214 18.16 -4.08 7.86
C LEU A 214 19.48 -3.47 8.33
N LEU A 215 19.96 -2.46 7.61
CA LEU A 215 21.28 -1.86 7.87
C LEU A 215 21.24 -0.67 8.84
N GLY A 216 20.05 -0.13 9.11
CA GLY A 216 19.88 1.06 9.95
C GLY A 216 20.56 2.31 9.39
N CYS A 217 20.75 2.41 8.07
CA CYS A 217 21.44 3.53 7.44
C CYS A 217 20.74 4.02 6.17
N GLU A 218 21.07 5.25 5.76
CA GLU A 218 20.52 5.89 4.57
C GLU A 218 21.50 5.81 3.39
N ALA A 219 20.95 5.69 2.18
CA ALA A 219 21.76 5.72 0.97
C ALA A 219 22.25 7.14 0.69
N THR A 220 23.56 7.34 0.55
CA THR A 220 24.19 8.62 0.22
C THR A 220 24.38 8.81 -1.29
N ARG A 221 24.37 7.72 -2.04
CA ARG A 221 24.49 7.72 -3.50
C ARG A 221 23.71 6.57 -4.09
N VAL A 222 23.00 6.82 -5.17
CA VAL A 222 22.25 5.82 -5.94
C VAL A 222 22.68 5.90 -7.40
N GLN A 223 22.88 4.73 -8.00
CA GLN A 223 23.03 4.58 -9.44
C GLN A 223 22.06 3.50 -9.90
N ALA A 224 21.27 3.78 -10.92
CA ALA A 224 20.29 2.87 -11.45
C ALA A 224 20.48 2.67 -12.96
N HIS A 225 20.26 1.45 -13.41
CA HIS A 225 20.08 1.13 -14.82
C HIS A 225 18.73 0.45 -14.97
N ALA A 226 17.92 0.96 -15.87
CA ALA A 226 16.59 0.42 -16.15
C ALA A 226 16.45 0.22 -17.66
N ASP A 227 15.91 -0.93 -18.05
CA ASP A 227 15.64 -1.25 -19.43
C ASP A 227 14.30 -1.97 -19.54
N THR A 228 13.67 -1.90 -20.72
CA THR A 228 12.46 -2.65 -21.04
C THR A 228 12.90 -3.98 -21.63
N ILE A 229 12.88 -5.02 -20.81
CA ILE A 229 13.29 -6.37 -21.22
C ILE A 229 12.22 -7.06 -22.07
N THR A 230 10.95 -6.69 -21.87
CA THR A 230 9.84 -7.24 -22.64
C THR A 230 9.89 -6.67 -24.05
N PRO A 231 10.05 -7.48 -25.10
CA PRO A 231 9.94 -7.00 -26.47
C PRO A 231 8.60 -6.29 -26.62
N ALA A 232 8.60 -5.14 -27.29
CA ALA A 232 7.36 -4.45 -27.60
C ALA A 232 6.41 -5.46 -28.27
N ARG A 233 5.36 -5.82 -27.59
CA ARG A 233 4.35 -6.70 -28.18
C ARG A 233 3.71 -5.91 -29.32
N ALA A 234 3.73 -6.46 -30.53
CA ALA A 234 3.21 -5.81 -31.72
C ALA A 234 1.71 -5.45 -31.60
N ASP A 235 1.00 -6.17 -30.73
CA ASP A 235 -0.40 -5.95 -30.37
C ASP A 235 -0.62 -4.77 -29.41
N LEU A 236 0.44 -4.27 -28.75
CA LEU A 236 0.35 -3.14 -27.81
C LEU A 236 0.57 -1.77 -28.47
N GLY A 237 1.06 -1.72 -29.70
CA GLY A 237 1.42 -0.47 -30.38
C GLY A 237 0.25 0.47 -30.73
N ALA A 238 -1.00 0.06 -30.51
CA ALA A 238 -2.19 0.85 -30.81
C ALA A 238 -3.29 0.76 -29.73
N ILE A 239 -3.02 0.13 -28.59
CA ILE A 239 -4.04 -0.05 -27.56
C ILE A 239 -3.97 1.14 -26.60
N ASN A 240 -5.04 1.91 -26.52
CA ASN A 240 -5.31 2.74 -25.37
C ASN A 240 -5.54 1.81 -24.16
N LEU A 241 -4.51 1.66 -23.33
CA LEU A 241 -4.52 0.76 -22.18
C LEU A 241 -5.67 1.06 -21.21
N THR A 242 -6.13 2.30 -21.15
CA THR A 242 -7.30 2.71 -20.38
C THR A 242 -8.58 2.04 -20.90
N GLU A 243 -8.73 1.90 -22.23
CA GLU A 243 -9.85 1.18 -22.84
C GLU A 243 -9.70 -0.34 -22.68
N ALA A 244 -8.49 -0.87 -22.87
CA ALA A 244 -8.22 -2.29 -22.70
C ALA A 244 -8.43 -2.75 -21.25
N LEU A 245 -8.00 -1.97 -20.27
CA LEU A 245 -8.24 -2.25 -18.85
C LEU A 245 -9.72 -2.07 -18.46
N GLY A 246 -10.45 -1.19 -19.15
CA GLY A 246 -11.91 -1.06 -19.03
C GLY A 246 -12.65 -2.29 -19.54
N GLN A 247 -12.15 -2.93 -20.60
CA GLN A 247 -12.74 -4.13 -21.21
C GLN A 247 -12.25 -5.43 -20.54
N ALA A 248 -10.99 -5.52 -20.12
CA ALA A 248 -10.43 -6.66 -19.39
C ALA A 248 -10.93 -6.74 -17.93
N GLY A 249 -11.48 -5.66 -17.40
CA GLY A 249 -12.18 -5.64 -16.10
C GLY A 249 -13.44 -6.53 -16.03
N GLY A 250 -13.78 -7.21 -17.12
CA GLY A 250 -14.84 -8.21 -17.18
C GLY A 250 -14.37 -9.66 -16.96
N GLN A 251 -13.08 -9.97 -16.86
CA GLN A 251 -12.57 -11.34 -16.78
C GLN A 251 -11.47 -11.60 -15.73
N ALA A 252 -11.21 -10.71 -14.79
CA ALA A 252 -10.25 -10.98 -13.70
C ALA A 252 -10.78 -10.49 -12.35
#